data_77be0e0360108607fc477d734f495f5c
#
_entry.id   77be0e0360108607fc477d734f495f5c
#
_cell.length_a   1.000
_cell.length_b   1.000
_cell.length_c   1.000
_cell.angle_alpha   90.00
_cell.angle_beta   90.00
_cell.angle_gamma   90.00
#
_symmetry.space_group_name_H-M   'P 1'
#
loop_
_entity.id
_entity.type
_entity.pdbx_description
1 polymer ?
#
loop_
_entity_poly.entity_id
_entity_poly.type
_entity_poly.pdbx_seq_one_letter_code
_entity_poly.pdbx_strand_id
1 'polypeptide(L)'
;VKTTGSAVLMAALAFSPLAISTSHAATGGPRDSYISLQSPVLDGTNTSDAVNNQKMADGWVAKDWFGSGLLFQVSFAPVGSTINLTYNVKNKFGVALPYTPVNLRINKGYSEAASIVEVDGIKTKGIDRPPFDQANVIHRTDAFGNVTFALKNLDLESSGEKEPASFTSIPIFSDDKLDRLHSQMLPEVNSEQADHSVISEFHYYAPTTKIVVPATKPSILLVTPKLDATNSIANAATGVKQAYAPAGGDLVVVYKVIGDDGKTGVPGLALTLKINAGKSTLTATTDAFGFAAFTLKNSDTKPNAAPVKPTSALPAVSSAFAKIMPEIVGTTPTIAEGVEFHYYRGMTATAAKSGKSFVVSVAIEGAAGKTAAVSVTGAQKSSVRLSSPRQIVPVKVTPGAKTVTVVIDGKTYTAKVTVK
;
A
#
# COMPACT_ATOMS: atom_id res chain seq x y z
N VAL A 1 -46.96 -13.98 23.78
CA VAL A 1 -45.53 -13.82 23.85
C VAL A 1 -45.04 -13.54 22.43
N LYS A 2 -44.71 -12.28 22.17
CA LYS A 2 -44.16 -11.82 20.88
C LYS A 2 -42.66 -12.08 20.87
N THR A 3 -42.20 -13.00 20.06
CA THR A 3 -40.78 -13.18 19.75
C THR A 3 -40.35 -12.12 18.74
N THR A 4 -39.65 -11.12 19.19
CA THR A 4 -38.93 -10.15 18.36
C THR A 4 -37.76 -10.83 17.67
N GLY A 5 -37.87 -11.07 16.38
CA GLY A 5 -36.77 -11.53 15.55
C GLY A 5 -35.72 -10.44 15.42
N SER A 6 -34.52 -10.70 15.96
CA SER A 6 -33.34 -9.86 15.72
C SER A 6 -32.97 -9.92 14.25
N ALA A 7 -33.27 -8.86 13.52
CA ALA A 7 -32.73 -8.62 12.20
C ALA A 7 -31.22 -8.38 12.36
N VAL A 8 -30.41 -9.39 12.06
CA VAL A 8 -28.97 -9.22 11.86
C VAL A 8 -28.80 -8.36 10.63
N LEU A 9 -28.58 -7.08 10.83
CA LEU A 9 -28.16 -6.14 9.79
C LEU A 9 -26.75 -6.55 9.38
N MET A 10 -26.63 -7.46 8.40
CA MET A 10 -25.37 -7.66 7.70
C MET A 10 -25.08 -6.33 7.00
N ALA A 11 -24.17 -5.55 7.56
CA ALA A 11 -23.46 -4.54 6.80
C ALA A 11 -22.71 -5.29 5.71
N ALA A 12 -23.36 -5.43 4.55
CA ALA A 12 -22.67 -5.82 3.33
C ALA A 12 -21.58 -4.77 3.14
N LEU A 13 -20.34 -5.12 3.47
CA LEU A 13 -19.22 -4.49 2.83
C LEU A 13 -19.52 -4.63 1.34
N ALA A 14 -19.94 -3.53 0.72
CA ALA A 14 -20.19 -3.47 -0.69
C ALA A 14 -18.81 -3.58 -1.37
N PHE A 15 -18.33 -4.81 -1.44
CA PHE A 15 -17.33 -5.13 -2.43
C PHE A 15 -18.05 -4.97 -3.76
N SER A 16 -17.86 -3.82 -4.40
CA SER A 16 -18.17 -3.73 -5.82
C SER A 16 -17.57 -4.95 -6.47
N PRO A 17 -18.33 -5.72 -7.27
CA PRO A 17 -17.74 -6.81 -8.01
C PRO A 17 -16.56 -6.21 -8.75
N LEU A 18 -15.35 -6.63 -8.39
CA LEU A 18 -14.20 -6.38 -9.24
C LEU A 18 -14.63 -6.87 -10.61
N ALA A 19 -14.92 -5.94 -11.49
CA ALA A 19 -15.15 -6.28 -12.87
C ALA A 19 -13.94 -7.11 -13.28
N ILE A 20 -14.16 -8.38 -13.56
CA ILE A 20 -13.16 -9.19 -14.23
C ILE A 20 -12.99 -8.47 -15.54
N SER A 21 -11.98 -7.62 -15.63
CA SER A 21 -11.62 -7.01 -16.88
C SER A 21 -11.10 -8.13 -17.78
N THR A 22 -12.01 -8.76 -18.48
CA THR A 22 -11.67 -9.23 -19.81
C THR A 22 -11.18 -7.99 -20.51
N SER A 23 -9.96 -8.02 -21.02
CA SER A 23 -9.29 -6.96 -21.76
C SER A 23 -10.26 -6.25 -22.72
N HIS A 24 -10.92 -5.20 -22.24
CA HIS A 24 -11.65 -4.26 -23.07
C HIS A 24 -10.78 -3.02 -23.14
N ALA A 25 -10.34 -2.70 -24.34
CA ALA A 25 -9.75 -1.41 -24.64
C ALA A 25 -10.62 -0.33 -24.00
N ALA A 26 -10.01 0.44 -23.13
CA ALA A 26 -10.67 1.46 -22.34
C ALA A 26 -11.29 2.50 -23.28
N THR A 27 -12.59 2.45 -23.45
CA THR A 27 -13.38 3.59 -23.86
C THR A 27 -13.69 4.34 -22.56
N GLY A 28 -12.96 5.41 -22.29
CA GLY A 28 -13.14 6.52 -21.37
C GLY A 28 -14.26 6.48 -20.32
N GLY A 29 -14.41 5.41 -19.55
CA GLY A 29 -15.28 5.38 -18.38
C GLY A 29 -14.51 5.80 -17.12
N PRO A 30 -15.19 6.21 -16.03
CA PRO A 30 -14.52 6.59 -14.80
C PRO A 30 -13.69 5.42 -14.30
N ARG A 31 -12.40 5.68 -14.08
CA ARG A 31 -11.45 4.72 -13.54
C ARG A 31 -11.83 4.46 -12.09
N ASP A 32 -11.97 3.18 -11.73
CA ASP A 32 -12.51 2.79 -10.43
C ASP A 32 -11.46 2.68 -9.32
N SER A 33 -10.23 3.17 -9.55
CA SER A 33 -9.13 3.05 -8.58
C SER A 33 -8.44 4.38 -8.30
N TYR A 34 -8.00 4.53 -7.05
CA TYR A 34 -7.28 5.69 -6.53
C TYR A 34 -5.97 5.24 -5.93
N ILE A 35 -4.87 5.92 -6.26
CA ILE A 35 -3.56 5.67 -5.68
C ILE A 35 -3.11 6.92 -4.94
N SER A 36 -2.72 6.76 -3.69
CA SER A 36 -2.16 7.83 -2.86
C SER A 36 -0.79 7.45 -2.32
N LEU A 37 0.14 8.40 -2.32
CA LEU A 37 1.44 8.24 -1.69
C LEU A 37 1.27 8.31 -0.17
N GLN A 38 1.77 7.29 0.54
CA GLN A 38 1.73 7.21 2.00
C GLN A 38 3.10 7.48 2.63
N SER A 39 4.17 7.18 1.89
CA SER A 39 5.55 7.41 2.29
C SER A 39 6.39 7.72 1.04
N PRO A 40 7.22 8.77 1.08
CA PRO A 40 7.27 9.77 2.14
C PRO A 40 5.96 10.56 2.21
N VAL A 41 5.55 10.95 3.42
CA VAL A 41 4.46 11.93 3.57
C VAL A 41 5.00 13.26 3.08
N LEU A 42 4.45 13.77 1.99
CA LEU A 42 4.84 15.05 1.42
C LEU A 42 3.99 16.15 2.06
N ASP A 43 4.64 16.98 2.81
CA ASP A 43 4.05 18.11 3.53
C ASP A 43 4.96 19.33 3.42
N GLY A 44 4.61 20.46 4.02
CA GLY A 44 5.42 21.69 3.96
C GLY A 44 6.83 21.57 4.55
N THR A 45 7.23 20.41 5.10
CA THR A 45 8.59 20.18 5.61
C THR A 45 9.52 19.57 4.56
N ASN A 46 9.00 18.94 3.51
CA ASN A 46 9.79 18.19 2.53
C ASN A 46 9.31 18.36 1.08
N THR A 47 8.29 19.17 0.84
CA THR A 47 7.75 19.45 -0.48
C THR A 47 7.50 20.94 -0.66
N SER A 48 7.44 21.39 -1.90
CA SER A 48 7.14 22.79 -2.23
C SER A 48 5.68 22.95 -2.66
N ASP A 49 4.93 23.77 -1.94
CA ASP A 49 3.61 24.23 -2.34
C ASP A 49 3.64 25.49 -3.20
N ALA A 50 4.80 26.18 -3.24
CA ALA A 50 5.01 27.37 -4.05
C ALA A 50 4.88 27.12 -5.55
N VAL A 51 5.14 25.89 -5.97
CA VAL A 51 5.06 25.45 -7.37
C VAL A 51 3.72 25.72 -8.00
N ASN A 52 2.67 25.70 -7.24
CA ASN A 52 1.33 25.73 -7.79
C ASN A 52 0.45 26.86 -7.34
N ASN A 53 0.93 27.75 -6.49
CA ASN A 53 0.10 28.76 -5.84
C ASN A 53 -1.21 28.18 -5.26
N GLN A 54 -1.24 26.89 -5.00
CA GLN A 54 -2.35 26.20 -4.38
C GLN A 54 -1.92 25.76 -2.99
N LYS A 55 -2.69 26.14 -2.00
CA LYS A 55 -2.49 25.70 -0.64
C LYS A 55 -2.67 24.19 -0.58
N MET A 56 -1.78 23.51 0.09
CA MET A 56 -1.78 22.07 0.31
C MET A 56 -2.95 21.59 1.20
N ALA A 57 -4.06 22.32 1.25
CA ALA A 57 -5.17 22.02 2.14
C ALA A 57 -5.82 20.65 1.89
N ASP A 58 -5.70 20.11 0.68
CA ASP A 58 -6.42 18.90 0.26
C ASP A 58 -5.55 17.81 -0.39
N GLY A 59 -4.29 17.68 0.03
CA GLY A 59 -3.40 16.78 -0.69
C GLY A 59 -3.08 17.39 -2.05
N TRP A 60 -1.97 17.87 -2.17
CA TRP A 60 -1.32 18.64 -3.17
C TRP A 60 -1.73 18.34 -4.62
N VAL A 61 -2.27 19.33 -5.32
CA VAL A 61 -2.66 19.28 -6.72
C VAL A 61 -1.72 20.16 -7.50
N ALA A 62 -0.79 19.57 -8.23
CA ALA A 62 -0.04 20.30 -9.23
C ALA A 62 -0.97 20.72 -10.36
N LYS A 63 -0.77 21.93 -10.84
CA LYS A 63 -1.43 22.39 -12.05
C LYS A 63 -1.10 21.42 -13.19
N ASP A 64 -2.14 20.95 -13.89
CA ASP A 64 -2.00 20.15 -15.08
C ASP A 64 -1.21 20.93 -16.14
N TRP A 65 0.08 20.61 -16.25
CA TRP A 65 1.01 21.30 -17.18
C TRP A 65 0.66 21.10 -18.64
N PHE A 66 -0.05 20.01 -18.96
CA PHE A 66 -0.31 19.61 -20.32
C PHE A 66 -1.78 19.33 -20.63
N GLY A 67 -2.72 19.72 -19.76
CA GLY A 67 -4.13 19.36 -19.90
C GLY A 67 -4.37 17.85 -19.73
N SER A 68 -3.47 17.15 -19.05
CA SER A 68 -3.49 15.70 -18.90
C SER A 68 -4.29 15.22 -17.68
N GLY A 69 -4.68 16.12 -16.79
CA GLY A 69 -5.32 15.79 -15.50
C GLY A 69 -4.38 15.10 -14.51
N LEU A 70 -3.07 15.16 -14.75
CA LEU A 70 -2.08 14.53 -13.86
C LEU A 70 -1.73 15.45 -12.70
N LEU A 71 -1.65 14.87 -11.52
CA LEU A 71 -1.22 15.55 -10.29
C LEU A 71 0.25 15.25 -10.04
N PHE A 72 1.02 16.29 -9.71
CA PHE A 72 2.44 16.15 -9.37
C PHE A 72 2.66 16.49 -7.90
N GLN A 73 3.41 15.66 -7.20
CA GLN A 73 3.99 15.98 -5.90
C GLN A 73 5.50 16.05 -6.04
N VAL A 74 6.06 17.21 -5.75
CA VAL A 74 7.49 17.47 -5.90
C VAL A 74 8.14 17.55 -4.53
N SER A 75 9.25 16.85 -4.37
CA SER A 75 10.05 16.87 -3.17
C SER A 75 11.54 16.89 -3.50
N PHE A 76 12.37 17.09 -2.48
CA PHE A 76 13.80 17.23 -2.60
C PHE A 76 14.52 16.22 -1.72
N ALA A 77 15.56 15.58 -2.26
CA ALA A 77 16.38 14.62 -1.53
C ALA A 77 17.85 14.82 -1.86
N PRO A 78 18.77 14.47 -0.97
CA PRO A 78 20.20 14.47 -1.27
C PRO A 78 20.56 13.50 -2.41
N VAL A 79 21.52 13.85 -3.25
CA VAL A 79 22.12 12.93 -4.22
C VAL A 79 22.61 11.67 -3.50
N GLY A 80 22.40 10.50 -4.11
CA GLY A 80 22.79 9.21 -3.56
C GLY A 80 21.86 8.65 -2.48
N SER A 81 20.77 9.38 -2.15
CA SER A 81 19.82 8.96 -1.12
C SER A 81 18.94 7.80 -1.56
N THR A 82 18.37 7.10 -0.58
CA THR A 82 17.29 6.14 -0.76
C THR A 82 15.97 6.74 -0.29
N ILE A 83 14.87 6.38 -0.95
CA ILE A 83 13.51 6.82 -0.62
C ILE A 83 12.60 5.59 -0.66
N ASN A 84 11.88 5.34 0.43
CA ASN A 84 10.90 4.26 0.49
C ASN A 84 9.54 4.77 0.02
N LEU A 85 9.20 4.49 -1.23
CA LEU A 85 7.93 4.86 -1.83
C LEU A 85 6.87 3.84 -1.43
N THR A 86 5.88 4.27 -0.68
CA THR A 86 4.74 3.42 -0.32
C THR A 86 3.46 4.06 -0.80
N TYR A 87 2.71 3.33 -1.61
CA TYR A 87 1.41 3.75 -2.12
C TYR A 87 0.30 2.91 -1.48
N ASN A 88 -0.87 3.53 -1.31
CA ASN A 88 -2.10 2.85 -0.95
C ASN A 88 -3.09 2.92 -2.11
N VAL A 89 -3.66 1.78 -2.45
CA VAL A 89 -4.61 1.63 -3.56
C VAL A 89 -6.00 1.34 -3.01
N LYS A 90 -6.97 2.15 -3.42
CA LYS A 90 -8.39 2.02 -3.03
C LYS A 90 -9.27 2.05 -4.26
N ASN A 91 -10.50 1.53 -4.13
CA ASN A 91 -11.54 1.75 -5.11
C ASN A 91 -12.24 3.12 -4.89
N LYS A 92 -13.16 3.48 -5.77
CA LYS A 92 -13.96 4.72 -5.68
C LYS A 92 -14.79 4.89 -4.41
N PHE A 93 -14.97 3.83 -3.62
CA PHE A 93 -15.67 3.86 -2.34
C PHE A 93 -14.71 3.96 -1.15
N GLY A 94 -13.41 4.20 -1.38
CA GLY A 94 -12.40 4.29 -0.35
C GLY A 94 -11.98 2.95 0.26
N VAL A 95 -12.42 1.82 -0.30
CA VAL A 95 -12.07 0.48 0.18
C VAL A 95 -10.73 0.05 -0.42
N ALA A 96 -9.82 -0.42 0.41
CA ALA A 96 -8.52 -0.91 -0.02
C ALA A 96 -8.65 -2.03 -1.07
N LEU A 97 -7.78 -2.01 -2.07
CA LEU A 97 -7.67 -3.03 -3.11
C LEU A 97 -6.49 -3.97 -2.81
N PRO A 98 -6.72 -5.10 -2.11
CA PRO A 98 -5.66 -6.01 -1.74
C PRO A 98 -5.18 -6.87 -2.93
N TYR A 99 -3.90 -7.21 -2.92
CA TYR A 99 -3.22 -8.10 -3.88
C TYR A 99 -3.37 -7.67 -5.35
N THR A 100 -3.60 -6.38 -5.55
CA THR A 100 -3.75 -5.76 -6.87
C THR A 100 -2.37 -5.43 -7.44
N PRO A 101 -2.09 -5.74 -8.71
CA PRO A 101 -0.84 -5.34 -9.36
C PRO A 101 -0.74 -3.82 -9.47
N VAL A 102 0.38 -3.28 -9.04
CA VAL A 102 0.76 -1.87 -9.23
C VAL A 102 2.05 -1.86 -10.03
N ASN A 103 2.00 -1.19 -11.16
CA ASN A 103 3.15 -0.93 -12.02
C ASN A 103 3.67 0.47 -11.71
N LEU A 104 4.87 0.56 -11.17
CA LEU A 104 5.56 1.84 -11.02
C LEU A 104 6.36 2.13 -12.28
N ARG A 105 5.93 3.14 -13.03
CA ARG A 105 6.68 3.65 -14.18
C ARG A 105 7.64 4.73 -13.70
N ILE A 106 8.89 4.58 -14.10
CA ILE A 106 10.00 5.45 -13.67
C ILE A 106 10.39 6.35 -14.83
N ASN A 107 10.62 7.61 -14.55
CA ASN A 107 11.06 8.62 -15.51
C ASN A 107 10.16 8.73 -16.76
N LYS A 108 8.86 8.80 -16.56
CA LYS A 108 7.88 8.98 -17.65
C LYS A 108 7.79 10.44 -18.11
N GLY A 109 8.65 11.32 -17.67
CA GLY A 109 8.59 12.74 -18.03
C GLY A 109 9.22 13.08 -19.38
N TYR A 110 8.96 14.30 -19.83
CA TYR A 110 9.56 14.91 -21.03
C TYR A 110 10.90 15.60 -20.73
N SER A 111 11.52 15.32 -19.60
CA SER A 111 12.74 16.00 -19.20
C SER A 111 13.96 15.43 -19.92
N GLU A 112 14.80 16.29 -20.42
CA GLU A 112 16.02 15.95 -21.14
C GLU A 112 17.14 15.43 -20.22
N ALA A 113 16.97 15.49 -18.92
CA ALA A 113 18.00 15.15 -17.93
C ALA A 113 17.42 14.41 -16.72
N ALA A 114 16.88 13.23 -16.97
CA ALA A 114 16.42 12.37 -15.88
C ALA A 114 17.59 11.81 -15.07
N SER A 115 17.46 11.82 -13.75
CA SER A 115 18.38 11.18 -12.83
C SER A 115 18.52 9.67 -13.09
N ILE A 116 19.69 9.14 -12.86
CA ILE A 116 19.92 7.71 -12.84
C ILE A 116 19.40 7.19 -11.50
N VAL A 117 18.40 6.35 -11.56
CA VAL A 117 17.81 5.75 -10.36
C VAL A 117 17.70 4.24 -10.49
N GLU A 118 17.65 3.57 -9.35
CA GLU A 118 17.36 2.16 -9.24
C GLU A 118 16.12 1.99 -8.38
N VAL A 119 15.17 1.18 -8.83
CA VAL A 119 14.01 0.78 -8.04
C VAL A 119 13.98 -0.73 -7.94
N ASP A 120 14.12 -1.25 -6.74
CA ASP A 120 14.13 -2.69 -6.43
C ASP A 120 15.07 -3.50 -7.35
N GLY A 121 16.27 -2.96 -7.60
CA GLY A 121 17.31 -3.57 -8.44
C GLY A 121 17.15 -3.31 -9.95
N ILE A 122 16.08 -2.66 -10.39
CA ILE A 122 15.89 -2.24 -11.78
C ILE A 122 16.42 -0.82 -11.96
N LYS A 123 17.49 -0.70 -12.73
CA LYS A 123 18.21 0.55 -12.95
C LYS A 123 17.74 1.23 -14.24
N THR A 124 17.52 2.54 -14.18
CA THR A 124 17.34 3.39 -15.37
C THR A 124 18.70 3.75 -15.97
N LYS A 125 18.74 4.04 -17.25
CA LYS A 125 20.01 4.36 -17.92
C LYS A 125 20.38 5.84 -17.83
N GLY A 126 19.44 6.70 -17.43
CA GLY A 126 19.58 8.13 -17.59
C GLY A 126 19.54 8.50 -19.07
N ILE A 127 18.79 9.50 -19.48
CA ILE A 127 18.60 9.73 -20.91
C ILE A 127 18.85 11.16 -21.31
N ASP A 128 19.56 11.24 -22.45
CA ASP A 128 19.73 12.49 -23.17
C ASP A 128 18.67 12.73 -24.25
N ARG A 129 17.85 11.74 -24.64
CA ARG A 129 16.86 11.89 -25.74
C ARG A 129 15.76 10.81 -25.75
N PRO A 130 14.56 11.13 -26.32
CA PRO A 130 13.52 10.14 -26.62
C PRO A 130 13.99 9.03 -27.62
N PRO A 131 13.48 7.79 -27.49
CA PRO A 131 12.43 7.37 -26.58
C PRO A 131 12.95 7.21 -25.15
N PHE A 132 12.21 7.81 -24.21
CA PHE A 132 12.57 7.82 -22.81
C PHE A 132 12.76 6.40 -22.29
N ASP A 133 13.85 6.16 -21.57
CA ASP A 133 14.13 4.87 -20.96
C ASP A 133 13.22 4.69 -19.75
N GLN A 134 12.05 4.16 -20.00
CA GLN A 134 11.08 3.88 -18.98
C GLN A 134 11.38 2.52 -18.37
N ALA A 135 11.80 2.50 -17.13
CA ALA A 135 11.79 1.28 -16.36
C ALA A 135 10.39 1.09 -15.74
N ASN A 136 10.00 -0.17 -15.60
CA ASN A 136 8.75 -0.57 -14.97
C ASN A 136 9.04 -1.60 -13.88
N VAL A 137 8.48 -1.37 -12.70
CA VAL A 137 8.57 -2.31 -11.58
C VAL A 137 7.15 -2.66 -11.14
N ILE A 138 6.83 -3.94 -11.08
CA ILE A 138 5.49 -4.41 -10.75
C ILE A 138 5.53 -5.14 -9.41
N HIS A 139 4.81 -4.61 -8.44
CA HIS A 139 4.54 -5.26 -7.17
C HIS A 139 3.03 -5.44 -6.97
N ARG A 140 2.64 -6.24 -5.98
CA ARG A 140 1.25 -6.38 -5.57
C ARG A 140 1.03 -5.70 -4.25
N THR A 141 -0.13 -5.08 -4.10
CA THR A 141 -0.56 -4.54 -2.82
C THR A 141 -0.71 -5.65 -1.79
N ASP A 142 -0.52 -5.32 -0.53
CA ASP A 142 -0.77 -6.20 0.62
C ASP A 142 -2.27 -6.29 0.95
N ALA A 143 -2.60 -6.91 2.09
CA ALA A 143 -3.98 -7.06 2.57
C ALA A 143 -4.69 -5.72 2.83
N PHE A 144 -3.96 -4.65 3.06
CA PHE A 144 -4.46 -3.30 3.35
C PHE A 144 -4.40 -2.37 2.12
N GLY A 145 -4.05 -2.90 0.96
CA GLY A 145 -3.93 -2.14 -0.27
C GLY A 145 -2.61 -1.37 -0.39
N ASN A 146 -1.61 -1.66 0.43
CA ASN A 146 -0.33 -0.98 0.40
C ASN A 146 0.68 -1.73 -0.46
N VAL A 147 1.53 -0.97 -1.16
CA VAL A 147 2.66 -1.48 -1.93
C VAL A 147 3.86 -0.57 -1.72
N THR A 148 5.06 -1.12 -1.62
CA THR A 148 6.28 -0.35 -1.42
C THR A 148 7.31 -0.65 -2.50
N PHE A 149 8.13 0.37 -2.82
CA PHE A 149 9.24 0.34 -3.76
C PHE A 149 10.42 1.08 -3.13
N ALA A 150 11.61 0.51 -3.21
CA ALA A 150 12.84 1.15 -2.76
C ALA A 150 13.49 1.91 -3.91
N LEU A 151 13.36 3.22 -3.91
CA LEU A 151 13.99 4.12 -4.88
C LEU A 151 15.35 4.54 -4.36
N LYS A 152 16.41 4.35 -5.14
CA LYS A 152 17.77 4.79 -4.86
C LYS A 152 18.26 5.71 -5.98
N ASN A 153 18.71 6.90 -5.62
CA ASN A 153 19.40 7.78 -6.55
C ASN A 153 20.85 7.28 -6.75
N LEU A 154 21.29 7.20 -7.98
CA LEU A 154 22.62 6.73 -8.36
C LEU A 154 23.48 7.81 -9.03
N ASP A 155 23.02 9.05 -9.08
CA ASP A 155 23.84 10.16 -9.60
C ASP A 155 25.06 10.35 -8.69
N LEU A 156 26.21 10.57 -9.31
CA LEU A 156 27.48 10.77 -8.60
C LEU A 156 27.72 12.23 -8.24
N GLU A 157 27.12 13.14 -8.99
CA GLU A 157 27.26 14.57 -8.84
C GLU A 157 25.88 15.22 -8.82
N SER A 158 25.75 16.28 -8.03
CA SER A 158 24.56 17.13 -8.13
C SER A 158 24.68 18.06 -9.32
N SER A 159 23.55 18.51 -9.86
CA SER A 159 23.51 19.56 -10.88
C SER A 159 24.01 20.93 -10.40
N GLY A 160 24.60 21.01 -9.22
CA GLY A 160 24.97 22.26 -8.55
C GLY A 160 23.83 22.85 -7.73
N GLU A 161 22.71 22.15 -7.64
CA GLU A 161 21.60 22.52 -6.77
C GLU A 161 22.05 22.44 -5.31
N LYS A 162 21.58 23.40 -4.53
CA LYS A 162 21.77 23.41 -3.07
C LYS A 162 20.50 22.91 -2.40
N GLU A 163 20.64 22.37 -1.22
CA GLU A 163 19.48 22.12 -0.37
C GLU A 163 18.63 23.38 -0.30
N PRO A 164 17.33 23.31 -0.64
CA PRO A 164 16.48 24.48 -0.60
C PRO A 164 16.40 25.05 0.83
N ALA A 165 16.65 26.34 0.96
CA ALA A 165 16.55 27.04 2.25
C ALA A 165 15.11 27.01 2.80
N SER A 166 14.14 26.93 1.91
CA SER A 166 12.72 26.79 2.23
C SER A 166 12.02 26.10 1.07
N PHE A 167 11.24 25.08 1.36
CA PHE A 167 10.43 24.37 0.36
C PHE A 167 9.28 25.22 -0.19
N THR A 168 8.93 26.32 0.47
CA THR A 168 7.84 27.23 0.07
C THR A 168 8.24 28.28 -0.94
N SER A 169 9.53 28.45 -1.23
CA SER A 169 10.04 29.58 -2.05
C SER A 169 10.70 29.18 -3.35
N ILE A 170 10.71 27.92 -3.74
CA ILE A 170 11.38 27.47 -4.95
C ILE A 170 10.43 27.54 -6.14
N PRO A 171 10.69 28.39 -7.14
CA PRO A 171 10.00 28.32 -8.40
C PRO A 171 10.54 27.09 -9.16
N ILE A 172 9.78 26.01 -9.19
CA ILE A 172 10.19 24.75 -9.84
C ILE A 172 10.37 24.88 -11.34
N PHE A 173 9.86 25.92 -11.94
CA PHE A 173 9.81 26.05 -13.40
C PHE A 173 10.41 27.35 -13.94
N SER A 174 11.24 28.03 -13.19
CA SER A 174 11.78 29.32 -13.63
C SER A 174 13.17 29.26 -14.24
N ASP A 175 13.83 28.08 -14.20
CA ASP A 175 15.20 28.01 -14.72
C ASP A 175 15.49 26.61 -15.28
N ASP A 176 15.94 26.53 -16.52
CA ASP A 176 16.39 25.33 -17.23
C ASP A 176 17.46 24.50 -16.48
N LYS A 177 17.96 25.00 -15.35
CA LYS A 177 18.98 24.37 -14.53
C LYS A 177 18.43 23.45 -13.45
N LEU A 178 17.18 23.69 -12.99
CA LEU A 178 16.53 22.84 -11.97
C LEU A 178 16.04 21.50 -12.56
N ASP A 179 15.91 21.41 -13.87
CA ASP A 179 15.41 20.23 -14.57
C ASP A 179 16.40 19.08 -14.67
N ARG A 180 17.66 19.26 -14.24
CA ARG A 180 18.73 18.36 -14.66
C ARG A 180 18.87 17.08 -13.85
N LEU A 181 18.43 17.03 -12.59
CA LEU A 181 18.55 15.84 -11.76
C LEU A 181 17.25 15.59 -10.98
N HIS A 182 16.23 15.14 -11.65
CA HIS A 182 15.01 14.70 -11.03
C HIS A 182 14.57 13.33 -11.54
N SER A 183 13.78 12.65 -10.77
CA SER A 183 13.11 11.41 -11.16
C SER A 183 11.62 11.50 -10.92
N GLN A 184 10.85 10.95 -11.86
CA GLN A 184 9.40 10.92 -11.79
C GLN A 184 8.91 9.50 -11.64
N MET A 185 8.01 9.29 -10.69
CA MET A 185 7.41 8.00 -10.37
C MET A 185 5.90 8.08 -10.61
N LEU A 186 5.42 7.32 -11.58
CA LEU A 186 3.99 7.21 -11.88
C LEU A 186 3.49 5.80 -11.53
N PRO A 187 2.72 5.65 -10.46
CA PRO A 187 2.07 4.38 -10.16
C PRO A 187 0.83 4.17 -11.03
N GLU A 188 0.66 2.95 -11.54
CA GLU A 188 -0.49 2.52 -12.33
C GLU A 188 -1.10 1.25 -11.75
N VAL A 189 -2.43 1.13 -11.78
CA VAL A 189 -3.15 -0.07 -11.37
C VAL A 189 -3.52 -0.89 -12.62
N ASN A 190 -3.16 -2.17 -12.63
CA ASN A 190 -3.43 -3.06 -13.76
C ASN A 190 -2.92 -2.51 -15.12
N SER A 191 -1.80 -1.79 -15.10
CA SER A 191 -1.23 -1.10 -16.27
C SER A 191 -2.11 0.04 -16.83
N GLU A 192 -3.05 0.53 -16.03
CA GLU A 192 -3.87 1.70 -16.35
C GLU A 192 -3.58 2.80 -15.30
N GLN A 193 -3.56 4.03 -15.78
CA GLN A 193 -3.45 5.18 -14.89
C GLN A 193 -4.72 5.28 -14.07
N ALA A 194 -4.59 5.34 -12.74
CA ALA A 194 -5.71 5.56 -11.84
C ALA A 194 -6.24 7.00 -11.98
N ASP A 195 -7.51 7.23 -11.67
CA ASP A 195 -8.17 8.54 -11.82
C ASP A 195 -7.48 9.66 -11.04
N HIS A 196 -6.82 9.32 -9.96
CA HIS A 196 -6.07 10.26 -9.13
C HIS A 196 -4.68 9.69 -8.81
N SER A 197 -3.98 9.23 -9.86
CA SER A 197 -2.56 8.91 -9.72
C SER A 197 -1.79 10.20 -9.55
N VAL A 198 -1.04 10.23 -8.46
CA VAL A 198 -0.10 11.31 -8.19
C VAL A 198 1.26 10.92 -8.73
N ILE A 199 1.81 11.72 -9.63
CA ILE A 199 3.22 11.60 -10.01
C ILE A 199 4.04 12.15 -8.86
N SER A 200 4.93 11.32 -8.31
CA SER A 200 5.90 11.76 -7.32
C SER A 200 7.19 12.13 -8.04
N GLU A 201 7.62 13.36 -7.89
CA GLU A 201 8.84 13.89 -8.51
C GLU A 201 9.85 14.25 -7.43
N PHE A 202 11.07 13.75 -7.55
CA PHE A 202 12.15 13.99 -6.61
C PHE A 202 13.32 14.68 -7.30
N HIS A 203 13.65 15.88 -6.80
CA HIS A 203 14.81 16.64 -7.22
C HIS A 203 15.98 16.34 -6.28
N TYR A 204 17.17 16.14 -6.86
CA TYR A 204 18.34 15.71 -6.08
C TYR A 204 19.36 16.86 -5.97
N TYR A 205 19.62 17.28 -4.74
CA TYR A 205 20.54 18.36 -4.42
C TYR A 205 21.85 17.85 -3.82
N ALA A 206 22.92 18.67 -3.91
CA ALA A 206 24.18 18.37 -3.28
C ALA A 206 23.99 18.30 -1.75
N PRO A 207 24.39 17.18 -1.09
CA PRO A 207 24.28 17.11 0.36
C PRO A 207 25.09 18.23 0.99
N THR A 208 24.45 19.05 1.78
CA THR A 208 25.14 20.01 2.61
C THR A 208 25.81 19.26 3.77
N THR A 209 26.96 19.74 4.21
CA THR A 209 27.65 19.23 5.40
C THR A 209 26.89 19.58 6.70
N LYS A 210 25.56 19.54 6.64
CA LYS A 210 24.71 19.74 7.81
C LYS A 210 24.98 18.59 8.77
N ILE A 211 25.56 18.90 9.91
CA ILE A 211 25.75 17.93 10.98
C ILE A 211 24.33 17.53 11.41
N VAL A 212 23.91 16.33 11.02
CA VAL A 212 22.69 15.75 11.57
C VAL A 212 22.95 15.50 13.05
N VAL A 213 22.41 16.35 13.89
CA VAL A 213 22.46 16.13 15.35
C VAL A 213 21.66 14.85 15.62
N PRO A 214 22.29 13.80 16.17
CA PRO A 214 21.56 12.57 16.49
C PRO A 214 20.41 12.90 17.41
N ALA A 215 19.22 12.43 17.06
CA ALA A 215 18.06 12.57 17.95
C ALA A 215 18.34 11.82 19.26
N THR A 216 18.20 12.51 20.38
CA THR A 216 18.45 11.94 21.72
C THR A 216 17.22 11.22 22.26
N LYS A 217 16.02 11.63 21.80
CA LYS A 217 14.71 11.09 22.20
C LYS A 217 13.80 10.92 20.98
N PRO A 218 14.18 10.11 20.00
CA PRO A 218 13.37 9.92 18.80
C PRO A 218 12.02 9.27 19.14
N SER A 219 11.05 9.47 18.27
CA SER A 219 9.78 8.74 18.26
C SER A 219 9.69 7.87 17.02
N ILE A 220 9.16 6.66 17.16
CA ILE A 220 8.96 5.69 16.07
C ILE A 220 7.47 5.50 15.88
N LEU A 221 6.92 6.04 14.80
CA LEU A 221 5.49 6.03 14.53
C LEU A 221 5.17 5.10 13.36
N LEU A 222 4.10 4.30 13.51
CA LEU A 222 3.59 3.46 12.44
C LEU A 222 2.85 4.33 11.40
N VAL A 223 3.30 4.30 10.16
CA VAL A 223 2.68 5.01 9.04
C VAL A 223 1.84 4.08 8.18
N THR A 224 2.37 2.88 7.91
CA THR A 224 1.71 1.87 7.07
C THR A 224 1.77 0.50 7.77
N PRO A 225 0.64 -0.26 7.79
CA PRO A 225 -0.69 0.15 7.34
C PRO A 225 -1.29 1.24 8.23
N LYS A 226 -2.10 2.11 7.64
CA LYS A 226 -2.90 3.06 8.44
C LYS A 226 -4.00 2.31 9.17
N LEU A 227 -3.85 2.20 10.49
CA LEU A 227 -4.78 1.46 11.34
C LEU A 227 -5.71 2.42 12.08
N ASP A 228 -7.01 2.20 11.88
CA ASP A 228 -8.09 2.99 12.49
C ASP A 228 -9.25 2.07 12.96
N ALA A 229 -10.33 2.66 13.43
CA ALA A 229 -11.47 1.92 13.94
C ALA A 229 -12.21 1.07 12.89
N THR A 230 -11.90 1.21 11.59
CA THR A 230 -12.53 0.43 10.53
C THR A 230 -11.79 -0.88 10.23
N ASN A 231 -10.49 -0.97 10.54
CA ASN A 231 -9.64 -2.09 10.19
C ASN A 231 -8.81 -2.66 11.36
N SER A 232 -8.92 -2.06 12.54
CA SER A 232 -8.16 -2.48 13.72
C SER A 232 -8.94 -2.28 15.00
N ILE A 233 -8.51 -2.97 16.06
CA ILE A 233 -9.01 -2.85 17.42
C ILE A 233 -7.82 -2.67 18.37
N ALA A 234 -7.96 -1.83 19.38
CA ALA A 234 -6.95 -1.72 20.44
C ALA A 234 -7.09 -2.89 21.41
N ASN A 235 -5.97 -3.52 21.77
CA ASN A 235 -5.93 -4.46 22.88
C ASN A 235 -6.20 -3.70 24.19
N ALA A 236 -7.25 -4.08 24.92
CA ALA A 236 -7.69 -3.38 26.13
C ALA A 236 -6.62 -3.35 27.23
N ALA A 237 -5.74 -4.36 27.28
CA ALA A 237 -4.71 -4.46 28.34
C ALA A 237 -3.41 -3.73 27.97
N THR A 238 -3.06 -3.65 26.69
CA THR A 238 -1.75 -3.13 26.25
C THR A 238 -1.83 -1.88 25.40
N GLY A 239 -3.01 -1.50 24.92
CA GLY A 239 -3.21 -0.42 23.96
C GLY A 239 -2.69 -0.70 22.55
N VAL A 240 -2.02 -1.84 22.32
CA VAL A 240 -1.45 -2.20 21.02
C VAL A 240 -2.58 -2.43 20.01
N LYS A 241 -2.46 -1.84 18.84
CA LYS A 241 -3.42 -2.05 17.74
C LYS A 241 -3.29 -3.48 17.21
N GLN A 242 -4.43 -4.11 17.00
CA GLN A 242 -4.55 -5.46 16.45
C GLN A 242 -5.34 -5.40 15.15
N ALA A 243 -4.81 -6.00 14.10
CA ALA A 243 -5.43 -6.06 12.79
C ALA A 243 -5.44 -7.49 12.24
N TYR A 244 -6.33 -7.76 11.30
CA TYR A 244 -6.46 -9.07 10.66
C TYR A 244 -5.94 -9.02 9.23
N ALA A 245 -5.20 -10.05 8.82
CA ALA A 245 -4.73 -10.24 7.45
C ALA A 245 -4.91 -11.69 6.99
N PRO A 246 -5.22 -11.95 5.73
CA PRO A 246 -5.23 -13.31 5.19
C PRO A 246 -3.87 -13.98 5.33
N ALA A 247 -3.85 -15.24 5.73
CA ALA A 247 -2.62 -16.01 5.80
C ALA A 247 -1.96 -16.19 4.42
N GLY A 248 -0.64 -16.29 4.38
CA GLY A 248 0.13 -16.49 3.14
C GLY A 248 0.36 -15.23 2.30
N GLY A 249 -0.04 -14.06 2.81
CA GLY A 249 0.26 -12.76 2.17
C GLY A 249 1.29 -11.96 2.97
N ASP A 250 2.24 -11.37 2.27
CA ASP A 250 3.18 -10.44 2.88
C ASP A 250 2.48 -9.15 3.26
N LEU A 251 2.96 -8.47 4.30
CA LEU A 251 2.46 -7.18 4.75
C LEU A 251 3.55 -6.11 4.62
N VAL A 252 3.18 -4.96 4.12
CA VAL A 252 4.03 -3.77 4.08
C VAL A 252 3.88 -3.01 5.40
N VAL A 253 4.98 -2.84 6.11
CA VAL A 253 5.03 -2.09 7.36
C VAL A 253 6.05 -0.98 7.24
N VAL A 254 5.59 0.27 7.40
CA VAL A 254 6.46 1.44 7.31
C VAL A 254 6.38 2.24 8.59
N TYR A 255 7.54 2.54 9.13
CA TYR A 255 7.69 3.41 10.28
C TYR A 255 8.36 4.72 9.88
N LYS A 256 7.96 5.83 10.50
CA LYS A 256 8.68 7.09 10.47
C LYS A 256 9.40 7.29 11.81
N VAL A 257 10.69 7.56 11.74
CA VAL A 257 11.47 8.01 12.90
C VAL A 257 11.50 9.52 12.89
N ILE A 258 11.02 10.13 13.96
CA ILE A 258 10.93 11.58 14.13
C ILE A 258 11.92 12.01 15.23
N GLY A 259 12.63 13.09 14.99
CA GLY A 259 13.59 13.67 15.93
C GLY A 259 12.94 14.34 17.14
N ASP A 260 13.79 14.96 17.95
CA ASP A 260 13.41 15.60 19.22
C ASP A 260 12.46 16.80 19.05
N ASP A 261 12.37 17.35 17.85
CA ASP A 261 11.44 18.41 17.47
C ASP A 261 9.99 17.93 17.25
N GLY A 262 9.78 16.62 17.25
CA GLY A 262 8.48 15.98 17.03
C GLY A 262 7.94 16.09 15.60
N LYS A 263 8.76 16.49 14.62
CA LYS A 263 8.35 16.74 13.24
C LYS A 263 9.32 16.19 12.21
N THR A 264 10.59 16.52 12.35
CA THR A 264 11.60 16.21 11.33
C THR A 264 11.95 14.73 11.31
N GLY A 265 11.89 14.13 10.15
CA GLY A 265 12.34 12.75 9.94
C GLY A 265 13.85 12.63 10.14
N VAL A 266 14.29 11.54 10.76
CA VAL A 266 15.71 11.28 11.02
C VAL A 266 16.23 10.27 10.02
N PRO A 267 17.05 10.68 9.04
CA PRO A 267 17.60 9.77 8.04
C PRO A 267 18.78 8.96 8.56
N GLY A 268 19.05 7.82 7.92
CA GLY A 268 20.25 7.03 8.14
C GLY A 268 20.28 6.22 9.45
N LEU A 269 19.17 6.17 10.21
CA LEU A 269 19.10 5.36 11.43
C LEU A 269 18.81 3.90 11.14
N ALA A 270 19.56 3.00 11.75
CA ALA A 270 19.25 1.57 11.73
C ALA A 270 18.06 1.26 12.66
N LEU A 271 16.97 0.81 12.08
CA LEU A 271 15.77 0.39 12.78
C LEU A 271 15.67 -1.13 12.77
N THR A 272 15.44 -1.72 13.93
CA THR A 272 15.20 -3.15 14.11
C THR A 272 13.74 -3.37 14.45
N LEU A 273 13.05 -4.23 13.69
CA LEU A 273 11.69 -4.65 13.95
C LEU A 273 11.74 -6.03 14.64
N LYS A 274 11.45 -6.07 15.93
CA LYS A 274 11.33 -7.31 16.70
C LYS A 274 9.96 -7.94 16.47
N ILE A 275 9.96 -9.23 16.14
CA ILE A 275 8.75 -10.00 15.87
C ILE A 275 8.59 -11.03 17.00
N ASN A 276 7.40 -11.09 17.60
CA ASN A 276 7.04 -12.04 18.67
C ASN A 276 8.07 -12.07 19.80
N ALA A 277 8.35 -10.91 20.38
CA ALA A 277 9.32 -10.72 21.47
C ALA A 277 10.77 -11.10 21.07
N GLY A 278 11.13 -10.88 19.80
CA GLY A 278 12.48 -11.11 19.32
C GLY A 278 12.77 -12.54 18.84
N LYS A 279 11.73 -13.38 18.66
CA LYS A 279 11.91 -14.71 18.02
C LYS A 279 12.46 -14.59 16.60
N SER A 280 12.19 -13.48 15.91
CA SER A 280 12.83 -13.07 14.68
C SER A 280 12.92 -11.55 14.62
N THR A 281 13.81 -11.04 13.76
CA THR A 281 14.03 -9.61 13.57
C THR A 281 14.14 -9.30 12.09
N LEU A 282 13.70 -8.09 11.72
CA LEU A 282 13.98 -7.47 10.44
C LEU A 282 14.74 -6.18 10.70
N THR A 283 15.61 -5.78 9.81
CA THR A 283 16.37 -4.52 9.90
C THR A 283 16.18 -3.70 8.65
N ALA A 284 16.05 -2.41 8.81
CA ALA A 284 16.06 -1.44 7.73
C ALA A 284 16.73 -0.13 8.20
N THR A 285 17.24 0.65 7.27
CA THR A 285 17.74 1.98 7.55
C THR A 285 16.70 3.01 7.13
N THR A 286 16.50 4.05 7.93
CA THR A 286 15.61 5.15 7.56
C THR A 286 16.15 5.88 6.34
N ASP A 287 15.27 6.17 5.41
CA ASP A 287 15.56 6.88 4.17
C ASP A 287 15.78 8.39 4.38
N ALA A 288 15.91 9.15 3.29
CA ALA A 288 16.15 10.60 3.31
C ALA A 288 15.09 11.39 4.10
N PHE A 289 13.90 10.84 4.29
CA PHE A 289 12.78 11.47 4.98
C PHE A 289 12.48 10.84 6.35
N GLY A 290 13.33 9.91 6.81
CA GLY A 290 13.18 9.22 8.09
C GLY A 290 12.24 8.02 8.06
N PHE A 291 11.89 7.46 6.90
CA PHE A 291 11.02 6.29 6.77
C PHE A 291 11.83 5.01 6.63
N ALA A 292 11.42 3.98 7.35
CA ALA A 292 11.94 2.62 7.21
C ALA A 292 10.81 1.66 6.80
N ALA A 293 10.98 0.98 5.68
CA ALA A 293 10.00 0.04 5.14
C ALA A 293 10.45 -1.41 5.40
N PHE A 294 9.50 -2.24 5.79
CA PHE A 294 9.69 -3.66 6.05
C PHE A 294 8.63 -4.47 5.29
N THR A 295 9.04 -5.62 4.78
CA THR A 295 8.11 -6.64 4.29
C THR A 295 8.01 -7.76 5.32
N LEU A 296 6.88 -7.80 6.04
CA LEU A 296 6.61 -8.84 7.02
C LEU A 296 6.08 -10.07 6.30
N LYS A 297 6.91 -11.11 6.23
CA LYS A 297 6.57 -12.39 5.62
C LYS A 297 5.57 -13.14 6.48
N ASN A 298 4.57 -13.74 5.85
CA ASN A 298 3.58 -14.58 6.52
C ASN A 298 3.58 -15.98 5.90
N SER A 299 4.09 -16.94 6.66
CA SER A 299 4.14 -18.35 6.29
C SER A 299 3.28 -19.26 7.16
N ASP A 300 2.31 -18.70 7.91
CA ASP A 300 1.48 -19.47 8.83
C ASP A 300 0.68 -20.55 8.11
N THR A 301 0.91 -21.79 8.53
CA THR A 301 0.22 -22.98 7.99
C THR A 301 -1.07 -23.29 8.73
N LYS A 302 -1.25 -22.77 9.96
CA LYS A 302 -2.44 -22.98 10.82
C LYS A 302 -3.13 -21.62 11.11
N PRO A 303 -3.73 -20.99 10.10
CA PRO A 303 -4.37 -19.70 10.30
C PRO A 303 -5.61 -19.79 11.19
N ASN A 304 -5.92 -18.69 11.85
CA ASN A 304 -7.14 -18.54 12.63
C ASN A 304 -8.39 -18.66 11.74
N ALA A 305 -9.54 -18.82 12.35
CA ALA A 305 -10.81 -18.63 11.64
C ALA A 305 -10.96 -17.16 11.21
N ALA A 306 -11.63 -16.92 10.10
CA ALA A 306 -11.91 -15.56 9.65
C ALA A 306 -12.75 -14.81 10.69
N PRO A 307 -12.43 -13.55 10.99
CA PRO A 307 -13.26 -12.74 11.88
C PRO A 307 -14.60 -12.43 11.21
N VAL A 308 -15.64 -12.33 12.03
CA VAL A 308 -16.96 -11.92 11.54
C VAL A 308 -16.94 -10.47 11.06
N LYS A 309 -16.13 -9.64 11.73
CA LYS A 309 -15.80 -8.26 11.34
C LYS A 309 -14.32 -8.04 11.54
N PRO A 310 -13.65 -7.23 10.71
CA PRO A 310 -12.23 -6.91 10.87
C PRO A 310 -11.87 -6.32 12.24
N THR A 311 -12.84 -5.67 12.90
CA THR A 311 -12.72 -5.05 14.22
C THR A 311 -13.32 -5.90 15.35
N SER A 312 -13.69 -7.16 15.09
CA SER A 312 -14.19 -8.05 16.15
C SER A 312 -13.06 -8.40 17.11
N ALA A 313 -13.42 -8.51 18.40
CA ALA A 313 -12.47 -8.99 19.39
C ALA A 313 -11.83 -10.31 18.96
N LEU A 314 -10.54 -10.44 19.21
CA LEU A 314 -9.80 -11.66 18.92
C LEU A 314 -10.39 -12.84 19.68
N PRO A 315 -10.42 -14.04 19.06
CA PRO A 315 -10.66 -15.26 19.84
C PRO A 315 -9.64 -15.34 20.96
N ALA A 316 -10.05 -15.86 22.11
CA ALA A 316 -9.24 -15.91 23.33
C ALA A 316 -7.87 -16.60 23.16
N VAL A 317 -7.72 -17.41 22.10
CA VAL A 317 -6.47 -18.05 21.72
C VAL A 317 -6.28 -17.87 20.21
N SER A 318 -5.46 -16.92 19.83
CA SER A 318 -4.98 -16.80 18.45
C SER A 318 -3.62 -17.47 18.34
N SER A 319 -3.51 -18.48 17.46
CA SER A 319 -2.27 -19.23 17.27
C SER A 319 -1.39 -18.66 16.14
N ALA A 320 -1.98 -17.91 15.22
CA ALA A 320 -1.31 -17.37 14.05
C ALA A 320 -1.31 -15.84 14.12
N PHE A 321 -0.24 -15.27 14.67
CA PHE A 321 -0.07 -13.83 14.78
C PHE A 321 1.40 -13.42 14.69
N ALA A 322 1.62 -12.18 14.31
CA ALA A 322 2.89 -11.48 14.43
C ALA A 322 2.70 -10.20 15.25
N LYS A 323 3.27 -10.18 16.44
CA LYS A 323 3.40 -8.95 17.23
C LYS A 323 4.74 -8.32 16.92
N ILE A 324 4.70 -7.10 16.39
CA ILE A 324 5.91 -6.39 15.99
C ILE A 324 6.13 -5.16 16.87
N MET A 325 7.40 -4.89 17.16
CA MET A 325 7.85 -3.76 17.95
C MET A 325 9.12 -3.18 17.33
N PRO A 326 9.11 -1.90 16.93
CA PRO A 326 10.31 -1.26 16.37
C PRO A 326 11.24 -0.79 17.49
N GLU A 327 12.55 -0.86 17.23
CA GLU A 327 13.60 -0.39 18.14
C GLU A 327 14.75 0.26 17.35
N ILE A 328 15.39 1.23 17.97
CA ILE A 328 16.66 1.81 17.49
C ILE A 328 17.77 1.30 18.41
N VAL A 329 18.83 0.75 17.83
CA VAL A 329 19.97 0.22 18.60
C VAL A 329 20.65 1.34 19.38
N GLY A 330 20.80 1.13 20.68
CA GLY A 330 21.50 2.07 21.57
C GLY A 330 20.72 3.32 21.97
N THR A 331 19.45 3.42 21.58
CA THR A 331 18.59 4.58 21.91
C THR A 331 17.25 4.12 22.41
N THR A 332 16.75 4.74 23.46
CA THR A 332 15.36 4.51 23.95
C THR A 332 14.45 5.56 23.34
N PRO A 333 13.54 5.17 22.44
CA PRO A 333 12.58 6.11 21.86
C PRO A 333 11.57 6.59 22.89
N THR A 334 11.09 7.83 22.74
CA THR A 334 10.00 8.39 23.57
C THR A 334 8.70 7.64 23.27
N ILE A 335 8.44 7.32 22.01
CA ILE A 335 7.30 6.55 21.54
C ILE A 335 7.81 5.50 20.57
N ALA A 336 7.34 4.25 20.74
CA ALA A 336 7.54 3.17 19.77
C ALA A 336 6.20 2.48 19.55
N GLU A 337 5.58 2.71 18.39
CA GLU A 337 4.27 2.13 18.08
C GLU A 337 4.41 0.68 17.62
N GLY A 338 4.00 -0.27 18.47
CA GLY A 338 3.87 -1.67 18.10
C GLY A 338 2.52 -1.98 17.45
N VAL A 339 2.45 -3.06 16.71
CA VAL A 339 1.20 -3.58 16.13
C VAL A 339 1.20 -5.10 16.15
N GLU A 340 0.01 -5.68 16.17
CA GLU A 340 -0.21 -7.12 16.19
C GLU A 340 -1.11 -7.51 15.02
N PHE A 341 -0.59 -8.34 14.10
CA PHE A 341 -1.33 -8.87 12.96
C PHE A 341 -1.75 -10.31 13.24
N HIS A 342 -3.06 -10.59 13.12
CA HIS A 342 -3.62 -11.92 13.26
C HIS A 342 -3.97 -12.47 11.88
N TYR A 343 -3.42 -13.65 11.58
CA TYR A 343 -3.56 -14.27 10.27
C TYR A 343 -4.73 -15.24 10.25
N TYR A 344 -5.58 -15.12 9.25
CA TYR A 344 -6.79 -15.93 9.14
C TYR A 344 -6.91 -16.62 7.78
N ARG A 345 -7.78 -17.65 7.75
CA ARG A 345 -8.29 -18.25 6.53
C ARG A 345 -9.81 -18.21 6.57
N GLY A 346 -10.41 -17.80 5.47
CA GLY A 346 -11.85 -17.69 5.38
C GLY A 346 -12.37 -17.67 3.96
N MET A 347 -13.68 -17.54 3.86
CA MET A 347 -14.39 -17.43 2.60
C MET A 347 -15.57 -16.49 2.75
N THR A 348 -15.77 -15.64 1.75
CA THR A 348 -16.99 -14.83 1.60
C THR A 348 -17.59 -15.09 0.23
N ALA A 349 -18.89 -14.90 0.09
CA ALA A 349 -19.58 -15.06 -1.19
C ALA A 349 -20.55 -13.91 -1.40
N THR A 350 -20.56 -13.38 -2.61
CA THR A 350 -21.48 -12.32 -3.04
C THR A 350 -22.12 -12.71 -4.36
N ALA A 351 -23.37 -12.30 -4.56
CA ALA A 351 -24.10 -12.54 -5.81
C ALA A 351 -24.27 -11.23 -6.58
N ALA A 352 -24.07 -11.27 -7.88
CA ALA A 352 -24.28 -10.14 -8.76
C ALA A 352 -24.86 -10.58 -10.10
N LYS A 353 -25.62 -9.69 -10.74
CA LYS A 353 -26.05 -9.83 -12.14
C LYS A 353 -24.93 -9.32 -13.04
N SER A 354 -24.53 -10.13 -14.02
CA SER A 354 -23.53 -9.77 -15.03
C SER A 354 -24.15 -9.92 -16.41
N GLY A 355 -24.64 -8.83 -16.98
CA GLY A 355 -25.41 -8.83 -18.22
C GLY A 355 -26.69 -9.67 -18.10
N LYS A 356 -26.82 -10.71 -18.92
CA LYS A 356 -27.94 -11.68 -18.89
C LYS A 356 -27.70 -12.87 -17.95
N SER A 357 -26.54 -12.94 -17.30
CA SER A 357 -26.14 -14.04 -16.42
C SER A 357 -26.09 -13.62 -14.96
N PHE A 358 -26.21 -14.58 -14.08
CA PHE A 358 -25.99 -14.37 -12.64
C PHE A 358 -24.69 -15.07 -12.23
N VAL A 359 -23.90 -14.40 -11.39
CA VAL A 359 -22.60 -14.88 -10.94
C VAL A 359 -22.55 -14.80 -9.41
N VAL A 360 -22.09 -15.88 -8.78
CA VAL A 360 -21.66 -15.87 -7.38
C VAL A 360 -20.14 -15.75 -7.40
N SER A 361 -19.64 -14.65 -6.84
CA SER A 361 -18.21 -14.42 -6.62
C SER A 361 -17.83 -14.98 -5.27
N VAL A 362 -17.00 -16.04 -5.26
CA VAL A 362 -16.49 -16.70 -4.05
C VAL A 362 -15.09 -16.18 -3.78
N ALA A 363 -14.93 -15.31 -2.79
CA ALA A 363 -13.61 -14.85 -2.36
C ALA A 363 -13.05 -15.79 -1.30
N ILE A 364 -11.94 -16.43 -1.62
CA ILE A 364 -11.21 -17.35 -0.74
C ILE A 364 -9.96 -16.63 -0.25
N GLU A 365 -9.76 -16.63 1.05
CA GLU A 365 -8.70 -15.87 1.73
C GLU A 365 -7.84 -16.77 2.62
N GLY A 366 -6.54 -16.45 2.68
CA GLY A 366 -5.59 -17.13 3.55
C GLY A 366 -5.21 -18.55 3.12
N ALA A 367 -5.26 -18.83 1.82
CA ALA A 367 -5.02 -20.18 1.30
C ALA A 367 -4.13 -20.20 0.03
N ALA A 368 -3.22 -19.22 -0.11
CA ALA A 368 -2.28 -19.19 -1.23
C ALA A 368 -1.48 -20.50 -1.33
N GLY A 369 -1.26 -20.98 -2.56
CA GLY A 369 -0.56 -22.24 -2.82
C GLY A 369 -1.38 -23.51 -2.60
N LYS A 370 -2.60 -23.40 -2.06
CA LYS A 370 -3.51 -24.54 -1.81
C LYS A 370 -4.46 -24.79 -2.97
N THR A 371 -5.10 -25.94 -2.95
CA THR A 371 -6.21 -26.27 -3.87
C THR A 371 -7.52 -26.20 -3.10
N ALA A 372 -8.49 -25.47 -3.64
CA ALA A 372 -9.83 -25.36 -3.09
C ALA A 372 -10.84 -26.10 -3.98
N ALA A 373 -11.66 -26.94 -3.37
CA ALA A 373 -12.85 -27.47 -4.03
C ALA A 373 -14.02 -26.53 -3.77
N VAL A 374 -14.55 -25.92 -4.83
CA VAL A 374 -15.64 -24.93 -4.76
C VAL A 374 -16.91 -25.56 -5.32
N SER A 375 -18.02 -25.49 -4.56
CA SER A 375 -19.34 -25.88 -5.00
C SER A 375 -20.38 -24.84 -4.65
N VAL A 376 -21.32 -24.59 -5.57
CA VAL A 376 -22.46 -23.71 -5.36
C VAL A 376 -23.71 -24.49 -5.76
N THR A 377 -24.76 -24.40 -4.95
CA THR A 377 -26.02 -25.11 -5.25
C THR A 377 -26.53 -24.83 -6.66
N GLY A 378 -26.73 -25.89 -7.46
CA GLY A 378 -27.19 -25.80 -8.84
C GLY A 378 -26.10 -25.41 -9.86
N ALA A 379 -24.83 -25.44 -9.46
CA ALA A 379 -23.69 -25.27 -10.37
C ALA A 379 -22.72 -26.47 -10.29
N GLN A 380 -21.90 -26.60 -11.33
CA GLN A 380 -20.87 -27.64 -11.38
C GLN A 380 -19.80 -27.36 -10.30
N LYS A 381 -19.35 -28.40 -9.62
CA LYS A 381 -18.19 -28.33 -8.71
C LYS A 381 -16.91 -28.06 -9.51
N SER A 382 -16.07 -27.22 -8.94
CA SER A 382 -14.75 -26.89 -9.52
C SER A 382 -13.64 -27.07 -8.51
N SER A 383 -12.45 -27.40 -9.00
CA SER A 383 -11.21 -27.45 -8.21
C SER A 383 -10.30 -26.32 -8.72
N VAL A 384 -9.87 -25.45 -7.84
CA VAL A 384 -9.09 -24.26 -8.18
C VAL A 384 -7.83 -24.20 -7.36
N ARG A 385 -6.66 -24.08 -8.02
CA ARG A 385 -5.42 -23.77 -7.34
C ARG A 385 -5.37 -22.28 -7.03
N LEU A 386 -5.17 -21.95 -5.78
CA LEU A 386 -5.14 -20.58 -5.30
C LEU A 386 -3.73 -20.00 -5.45
N SER A 387 -3.56 -19.01 -6.30
CA SER A 387 -2.26 -18.37 -6.59
C SER A 387 -1.99 -17.13 -5.74
N SER A 388 -2.98 -16.66 -5.00
CA SER A 388 -2.93 -15.42 -4.21
C SER A 388 -3.52 -15.64 -2.82
N PRO A 389 -3.08 -14.87 -1.81
CA PRO A 389 -3.68 -14.90 -0.46
C PRO A 389 -5.17 -14.56 -0.45
N ARG A 390 -5.65 -13.86 -1.46
CA ARG A 390 -7.07 -13.65 -1.72
C ARG A 390 -7.34 -13.91 -3.21
N GLN A 391 -8.22 -14.86 -3.48
CA GLN A 391 -8.61 -15.20 -4.85
C GLN A 391 -10.12 -15.24 -4.98
N ILE A 392 -10.63 -14.62 -6.04
CA ILE A 392 -12.05 -14.64 -6.37
C ILE A 392 -12.29 -15.71 -7.43
N VAL A 393 -13.22 -16.60 -7.14
CA VAL A 393 -13.68 -17.66 -8.06
C VAL A 393 -15.10 -17.33 -8.48
N PRO A 394 -15.32 -16.90 -9.75
CA PRO A 394 -16.65 -16.64 -10.26
C PRO A 394 -17.36 -17.95 -10.63
N VAL A 395 -18.61 -18.12 -10.18
CA VAL A 395 -19.43 -19.28 -10.50
C VAL A 395 -20.75 -18.82 -11.13
N LYS A 396 -21.01 -19.22 -12.37
CA LYS A 396 -22.29 -18.94 -13.03
C LYS A 396 -23.40 -19.77 -12.39
N VAL A 397 -24.53 -19.14 -12.11
CA VAL A 397 -25.66 -19.76 -11.41
C VAL A 397 -27.00 -19.28 -11.97
N THR A 398 -28.08 -19.98 -11.62
CA THR A 398 -29.47 -19.51 -11.82
C THR A 398 -29.93 -18.69 -10.63
N PRO A 399 -30.98 -17.87 -10.75
CA PRO A 399 -31.57 -17.16 -9.62
C PRO A 399 -32.02 -18.08 -8.47
N GLY A 400 -32.18 -17.50 -7.28
CA GLY A 400 -32.65 -18.18 -6.09
C GLY A 400 -31.61 -18.26 -4.97
N ALA A 401 -31.99 -18.87 -3.86
CA ALA A 401 -31.09 -19.10 -2.73
C ALA A 401 -30.01 -20.13 -3.08
N LYS A 402 -28.75 -19.81 -2.77
CA LYS A 402 -27.59 -20.65 -3.03
C LYS A 402 -26.80 -20.89 -1.74
N THR A 403 -26.33 -22.11 -1.56
CA THR A 403 -25.31 -22.44 -0.58
C THR A 403 -23.96 -22.58 -1.31
N VAL A 404 -23.00 -21.84 -0.88
CA VAL A 404 -21.60 -21.91 -1.35
C VAL A 404 -20.83 -22.76 -0.33
N THR A 405 -20.09 -23.75 -0.82
CA THR A 405 -19.22 -24.60 -0.01
C THR A 405 -17.82 -24.60 -0.62
N VAL A 406 -16.82 -24.33 0.22
CA VAL A 406 -15.40 -24.40 -0.16
C VAL A 406 -14.70 -25.34 0.78
N VAL A 407 -13.95 -26.30 0.24
CA VAL A 407 -13.14 -27.25 1.03
C VAL A 407 -11.67 -27.00 0.71
N ILE A 408 -10.87 -26.76 1.75
CA ILE A 408 -9.42 -26.53 1.66
C ILE A 408 -8.74 -27.33 2.77
N ASP A 409 -7.78 -28.17 2.43
CA ASP A 409 -7.06 -29.05 3.38
C ASP A 409 -8.03 -29.83 4.30
N GLY A 410 -9.14 -30.33 3.75
CA GLY A 410 -10.17 -31.07 4.49
C GLY A 410 -11.11 -30.20 5.37
N LYS A 411 -10.83 -28.91 5.53
CA LYS A 411 -11.70 -27.97 6.25
C LYS A 411 -12.76 -27.38 5.35
N THR A 412 -14.01 -27.39 5.80
CA THR A 412 -15.17 -26.89 5.04
C THR A 412 -15.58 -25.50 5.52
N TYR A 413 -15.80 -24.60 4.57
CA TYR A 413 -16.32 -23.25 4.75
C TYR A 413 -17.65 -23.14 3.99
N THR A 414 -18.66 -22.52 4.60
CA THR A 414 -19.98 -22.35 3.97
C THR A 414 -20.50 -20.92 4.07
N ALA A 415 -21.18 -20.47 3.05
CA ALA A 415 -21.93 -19.21 3.04
C ALA A 415 -23.24 -19.37 2.29
N LYS A 416 -24.25 -18.56 2.65
CA LYS A 416 -25.53 -18.49 1.94
C LYS A 416 -25.64 -17.15 1.23
N VAL A 417 -26.06 -17.16 -0.03
CA VAL A 417 -26.30 -15.96 -0.85
C VAL A 417 -27.63 -16.09 -1.57
N THR A 418 -28.28 -14.97 -1.80
CA THR A 418 -29.51 -14.91 -2.61
C THR A 418 -29.20 -14.20 -3.92
N VAL A 419 -29.46 -14.87 -5.03
CA VAL A 419 -29.27 -14.38 -6.39
C VAL A 419 -30.61 -13.87 -6.91
N LYS A 420 -30.69 -12.56 -7.19
CA LYS A 420 -31.88 -11.87 -7.63
C LYS A 420 -31.69 -11.26 -9.01
#